data_84af9558ed6e79b87c65e00bf704e98b
#
_entry.id   84af9558ed6e79b87c65e00bf704e98b
#
_cell.length_a   1.000
_cell.length_b   1.000
_cell.length_c   1.000
_cell.angle_alpha   90.00
_cell.angle_beta   90.00
_cell.angle_gamma   90.00
#
_symmetry.space_group_name_H-M   'P 1'
#
loop_
_entity.id
_entity.type
_entity.pdbx_description
1 polymer ?
#
loop_
_entity_poly.entity_id
_entity_poly.type
_entity_poly.pdbx_seq_one_letter_code
_entity_poly.pdbx_strand_id
1 'polypeptide(L)'
;MQRRILFLLTIFAVLFVATAAVAEEDGRFERTLKVTGMPQVEVSTGSGNIAVHTGDNSSVRVIGHIHANHSWLFGGRDMDKVKRIEANPPIEQTGNIIKIGRIEDPDLRRNISIDFEVWVPEQTTTRANSGSGDVSVENIKAMVNASTGSGNVQARHINGELRANTGSGDVTLEDVIGNVNADTGSGNIKVGMSGDGSLRLGTGSGDVQATKVRGGLHVRTGSGNITADGDVTAEWSMESGSGDVNIQLPQNARFELAASTGSGDLSINREITMSGAMNPHKIRGKVNGGGPLVQLETSSGNIHLK
;
A
#
# COMPACT_ATOMS: atom_id res chain seq x y z
N MET A 1 24.33 -54.75 47.96
CA MET A 1 23.01 -54.10 47.94
C MET A 1 23.18 -52.61 47.54
N GLN A 2 23.04 -52.29 46.24
CA GLN A 2 23.10 -50.93 45.74
C GLN A 2 21.70 -50.55 45.25
N ARG A 3 21.06 -49.60 45.93
CA ARG A 3 19.78 -48.99 45.52
C ARG A 3 20.08 -47.91 44.47
N ARG A 4 19.62 -48.12 43.24
CA ARG A 4 19.55 -47.10 42.19
C ARG A 4 18.29 -46.25 42.40
N ILE A 5 18.46 -44.96 42.65
CA ILE A 5 17.43 -43.95 42.67
C ILE A 5 17.27 -43.41 41.27
N LEU A 6 16.08 -43.64 40.68
CA LEU A 6 15.70 -43.13 39.34
C LEU A 6 15.04 -41.76 39.56
N PHE A 7 15.73 -40.68 39.09
CA PHE A 7 15.14 -39.34 39.05
C PHE A 7 14.32 -39.22 37.76
N LEU A 8 13.00 -39.13 37.90
CA LEU A 8 12.08 -38.75 36.82
C LEU A 8 12.05 -37.25 36.71
N LEU A 9 12.63 -36.71 35.61
CA LEU A 9 12.57 -35.28 35.28
C LEU A 9 11.29 -35.06 34.44
N THR A 10 10.23 -34.55 35.03
CA THR A 10 9.02 -34.11 34.31
C THR A 10 9.26 -32.72 33.74
N ILE A 11 9.44 -32.64 32.41
CA ILE A 11 9.48 -31.39 31.67
C ILE A 11 8.05 -30.88 31.49
N PHE A 12 7.70 -29.83 32.20
CA PHE A 12 6.45 -29.08 31.98
C PHE A 12 6.63 -28.16 30.77
N ALA A 13 6.15 -28.54 29.61
CA ALA A 13 6.07 -27.67 28.44
C ALA A 13 4.93 -26.69 28.64
N VAL A 14 5.25 -25.47 29.01
CA VAL A 14 4.26 -24.38 29.03
C VAL A 14 4.03 -23.94 27.59
N LEU A 15 2.89 -24.36 27.04
CA LEU A 15 2.42 -23.92 25.71
C LEU A 15 1.93 -22.45 25.87
N PHE A 16 2.74 -21.48 25.43
CA PHE A 16 2.31 -20.09 25.32
C PHE A 16 1.40 -19.98 24.09
N VAL A 17 0.10 -20.08 24.29
CA VAL A 17 -0.88 -19.67 23.29
C VAL A 17 -0.91 -18.16 23.29
N ALA A 18 -0.24 -17.54 22.33
CA ALA A 18 -0.41 -16.12 22.05
C ALA A 18 -1.84 -15.92 21.50
N THR A 19 -2.77 -15.59 22.37
CA THR A 19 -4.06 -15.06 21.97
C THR A 19 -3.79 -13.66 21.40
N ALA A 20 -3.94 -13.48 20.09
CA ALA A 20 -4.09 -12.14 19.55
C ALA A 20 -5.26 -11.50 20.30
N ALA A 21 -4.99 -10.44 21.04
CA ALA A 21 -6.04 -9.64 21.68
C ALA A 21 -6.83 -8.98 20.52
N VAL A 22 -7.96 -9.57 20.19
CA VAL A 22 -8.98 -8.86 19.40
C VAL A 22 -9.44 -7.73 20.29
N ALA A 23 -9.26 -6.48 19.88
CA ALA A 23 -9.79 -5.34 20.59
C ALA A 23 -11.31 -5.55 20.72
N GLU A 24 -11.80 -5.53 21.97
CA GLU A 24 -13.23 -5.72 22.25
C GLU A 24 -13.98 -4.53 21.64
N GLU A 25 -14.94 -4.79 20.75
CA GLU A 25 -15.79 -3.72 20.21
C GLU A 25 -16.82 -3.30 21.24
N ASP A 26 -16.98 -2.00 21.44
CA ASP A 26 -17.96 -1.45 22.37
C ASP A 26 -19.35 -1.29 21.76
N GLY A 27 -19.42 -1.23 20.42
CA GLY A 27 -20.67 -1.14 19.69
C GLY A 27 -20.50 -1.43 18.19
N ARG A 28 -21.64 -1.71 17.53
CA ARG A 28 -21.68 -2.08 16.11
C ARG A 28 -22.91 -1.55 15.43
N PHE A 29 -22.75 -1.15 14.20
CA PHE A 29 -23.88 -0.90 13.31
C PHE A 29 -23.69 -1.55 11.96
N GLU A 30 -24.80 -1.79 11.27
CA GLU A 30 -24.84 -2.29 9.91
C GLU A 30 -25.90 -1.57 9.10
N ARG A 31 -25.57 -1.19 7.86
CA ARG A 31 -26.50 -0.56 6.91
C ARG A 31 -26.25 -1.10 5.52
N THR A 32 -27.34 -1.29 4.80
CA THR A 32 -27.31 -1.66 3.37
C THR A 32 -28.04 -0.57 2.57
N LEU A 33 -27.32 -0.01 1.60
CA LEU A 33 -27.72 1.11 0.78
C LEU A 33 -27.90 0.64 -0.65
N LYS A 34 -29.05 0.91 -1.25
CA LYS A 34 -29.29 0.56 -2.66
C LYS A 34 -28.57 1.55 -3.57
N VAL A 35 -27.92 1.02 -4.61
CA VAL A 35 -27.22 1.80 -5.63
C VAL A 35 -27.58 1.27 -7.03
N THR A 36 -27.36 2.10 -8.03
CA THR A 36 -27.61 1.76 -9.43
C THR A 36 -26.41 2.20 -10.28
N GLY A 37 -25.94 1.36 -11.18
CA GLY A 37 -24.80 1.70 -12.07
C GLY A 37 -23.47 1.78 -11.33
N MET A 38 -22.70 2.85 -11.54
CA MET A 38 -21.35 3.04 -10.97
C MET A 38 -21.42 3.97 -9.75
N PRO A 39 -21.43 3.46 -8.53
CA PRO A 39 -21.46 4.30 -7.34
C PRO A 39 -20.10 4.93 -7.05
N GLN A 40 -20.14 5.99 -6.26
CA GLN A 40 -18.99 6.61 -5.65
C GLN A 40 -19.09 6.47 -4.13
N VAL A 41 -18.11 5.82 -3.53
CA VAL A 41 -18.05 5.58 -2.08
C VAL A 41 -16.84 6.27 -1.48
N GLU A 42 -17.05 7.12 -0.50
CA GLU A 42 -16.03 7.77 0.29
C GLU A 42 -16.14 7.31 1.75
N VAL A 43 -15.08 6.71 2.27
CA VAL A 43 -14.99 6.24 3.65
C VAL A 43 -13.89 7.01 4.36
N SER A 44 -14.19 7.57 5.53
CA SER A 44 -13.22 8.33 6.31
C SER A 44 -13.31 8.01 7.79
N THR A 45 -12.17 7.80 8.45
CA THR A 45 -12.09 7.60 9.90
C THR A 45 -10.89 8.34 10.48
N GLY A 46 -10.99 8.72 11.76
CA GLY A 46 -9.89 9.37 12.46
C GLY A 46 -8.77 8.42 12.85
N SER A 47 -9.13 7.26 13.39
CA SER A 47 -8.17 6.31 13.99
C SER A 47 -8.49 4.84 13.74
N GLY A 48 -9.53 4.53 13.01
CA GLY A 48 -9.92 3.15 12.71
C GLY A 48 -9.35 2.63 11.40
N ASN A 49 -9.48 1.34 11.20
CA ASN A 49 -9.14 0.66 9.96
C ASN A 49 -10.27 0.78 8.94
N ILE A 50 -9.94 0.72 7.68
CA ILE A 50 -10.90 0.69 6.58
C ILE A 50 -10.60 -0.51 5.71
N ALA A 51 -11.60 -1.40 5.56
CA ALA A 51 -11.56 -2.51 4.63
C ALA A 51 -12.68 -2.35 3.60
N VAL A 52 -12.31 -2.31 2.31
CA VAL A 52 -13.27 -2.25 1.21
C VAL A 52 -13.15 -3.50 0.36
N HIS A 53 -14.26 -4.21 0.22
CA HIS A 53 -14.37 -5.46 -0.52
C HIS A 53 -15.42 -5.35 -1.62
N THR A 54 -15.31 -6.19 -2.63
CA THR A 54 -16.40 -6.33 -3.60
C THR A 54 -17.55 -7.15 -3.01
N GLY A 55 -18.77 -6.68 -3.24
CA GLY A 55 -20.01 -7.31 -2.82
C GLY A 55 -21.04 -7.40 -3.94
N ASP A 56 -22.31 -7.24 -3.58
CA ASP A 56 -23.44 -7.24 -4.52
C ASP A 56 -23.41 -6.00 -5.42
N ASN A 57 -23.74 -6.16 -6.70
CA ASN A 57 -23.72 -5.10 -7.70
C ASN A 57 -24.84 -4.05 -7.56
N SER A 58 -25.82 -4.28 -6.70
CA SER A 58 -26.97 -3.40 -6.50
C SER A 58 -27.02 -2.70 -5.13
N SER A 59 -26.03 -2.97 -4.29
CA SER A 59 -25.99 -2.44 -2.92
C SER A 59 -24.59 -2.14 -2.42
N VAL A 60 -24.51 -1.22 -1.49
CA VAL A 60 -23.33 -0.99 -0.64
C VAL A 60 -23.70 -1.37 0.79
N ARG A 61 -23.00 -2.34 1.34
CA ARG A 61 -23.15 -2.79 2.72
C ARG A 61 -22.02 -2.22 3.57
N VAL A 62 -22.36 -1.59 4.67
CA VAL A 62 -21.44 -0.95 5.59
C VAL A 62 -21.59 -1.54 6.98
N ILE A 63 -20.51 -2.01 7.56
CA ILE A 63 -20.42 -2.38 8.96
C ILE A 63 -19.43 -1.43 9.64
N GLY A 64 -19.80 -0.88 10.77
CA GLY A 64 -18.94 -0.07 11.62
C GLY A 64 -18.77 -0.73 12.98
N HIS A 65 -17.52 -0.99 13.36
CA HIS A 65 -17.12 -1.47 14.69
C HIS A 65 -16.63 -0.29 15.50
N ILE A 66 -17.35 0.03 16.56
CA ILE A 66 -17.11 1.23 17.37
C ILE A 66 -16.25 0.84 18.58
N HIS A 67 -15.16 1.55 18.76
CA HIS A 67 -14.26 1.40 19.90
C HIS A 67 -14.24 2.70 20.69
N ALA A 68 -14.59 2.62 21.99
CA ALA A 68 -14.51 3.74 22.91
C ALA A 68 -13.25 3.63 23.75
N ASN A 69 -12.40 4.66 23.75
CA ASN A 69 -11.28 4.72 24.67
C ASN A 69 -11.81 4.92 26.09
N HIS A 70 -11.76 3.87 26.90
CA HIS A 70 -12.18 3.89 28.28
C HIS A 70 -11.21 4.75 29.11
N SER A 71 -11.59 5.99 29.39
CA SER A 71 -11.00 6.71 30.50
C SER A 71 -11.61 6.13 31.79
N TRP A 72 -10.82 5.50 32.62
CA TRP A 72 -11.25 4.93 33.90
C TRP A 72 -12.03 5.91 34.78
N LEU A 73 -11.92 7.22 34.54
CA LEU A 73 -12.62 8.30 35.23
C LEU A 73 -13.98 8.69 34.66
N PHE A 74 -14.30 8.31 33.39
CA PHE A 74 -15.48 8.83 32.66
C PHE A 74 -16.17 7.79 31.75
N GLY A 75 -15.98 6.50 31.99
CA GLY A 75 -16.46 5.40 31.13
C GLY A 75 -17.95 5.44 30.75
N GLY A 76 -18.82 5.97 31.58
CA GLY A 76 -20.24 6.04 31.28
C GLY A 76 -20.62 7.03 30.16
N ARG A 77 -19.82 8.08 29.93
CA ARG A 77 -20.08 9.05 28.85
C ARG A 77 -19.72 8.51 27.49
N ASP A 78 -18.68 7.68 27.41
CA ASP A 78 -18.23 7.13 26.14
C ASP A 78 -19.23 6.08 25.60
N MET A 79 -19.85 5.28 26.47
CA MET A 79 -20.93 4.36 26.09
C MET A 79 -22.18 5.06 25.59
N ASP A 80 -22.52 6.25 26.08
CA ASP A 80 -23.62 7.05 25.55
C ASP A 80 -23.31 7.53 24.11
N LYS A 81 -22.04 7.85 23.82
CA LYS A 81 -21.61 8.19 22.46
C LYS A 81 -21.73 7.00 21.52
N VAL A 82 -21.31 5.81 21.96
CA VAL A 82 -21.44 4.56 21.20
C VAL A 82 -22.90 4.35 20.80
N LYS A 83 -23.85 4.39 21.76
CA LYS A 83 -25.28 4.24 21.50
C LYS A 83 -25.83 5.28 20.51
N ARG A 84 -25.37 6.53 20.60
CA ARG A 84 -25.78 7.60 19.68
C ARG A 84 -25.31 7.32 18.25
N ILE A 85 -24.08 6.80 18.07
CA ILE A 85 -23.53 6.44 16.78
C ILE A 85 -24.25 5.21 16.22
N GLU A 86 -24.53 4.18 17.03
CA GLU A 86 -25.32 3.01 16.61
C GLU A 86 -26.73 3.38 16.14
N ALA A 87 -27.39 4.27 16.88
CA ALA A 87 -28.73 4.75 16.53
C ALA A 87 -28.75 5.60 15.26
N ASN A 88 -27.73 6.41 15.06
CA ASN A 88 -27.58 7.28 13.88
C ASN A 88 -26.17 7.18 13.30
N PRO A 89 -25.86 6.10 12.55
CA PRO A 89 -24.55 5.91 11.95
C PRO A 89 -24.15 7.05 11.02
N PRO A 90 -22.87 7.42 10.98
CA PRO A 90 -22.37 8.50 10.14
C PRO A 90 -22.30 8.08 8.67
N ILE A 91 -23.45 7.93 8.05
CA ILE A 91 -23.61 7.52 6.65
C ILE A 91 -24.58 8.47 5.96
N GLU A 92 -24.13 9.08 4.89
CA GLU A 92 -24.90 9.97 4.04
C GLU A 92 -25.00 9.38 2.64
N GLN A 93 -26.19 9.35 2.05
CA GLN A 93 -26.39 8.93 0.68
C GLN A 93 -27.13 10.00 -0.11
N THR A 94 -26.57 10.39 -1.26
CA THR A 94 -27.22 11.27 -2.23
C THR A 94 -27.12 10.59 -3.61
N GLY A 95 -28.19 9.92 -4.00
CA GLY A 95 -28.20 9.08 -5.20
C GLY A 95 -27.18 7.95 -5.10
N ASN A 96 -26.21 7.94 -6.02
CA ASN A 96 -25.12 6.95 -6.04
C ASN A 96 -23.84 7.41 -5.31
N ILE A 97 -23.86 8.56 -4.66
CA ILE A 97 -22.75 9.07 -3.85
C ILE A 97 -23.01 8.71 -2.40
N ILE A 98 -22.11 7.95 -1.79
CA ILE A 98 -22.20 7.52 -0.40
C ILE A 98 -20.96 8.01 0.34
N LYS A 99 -21.18 8.70 1.46
CA LYS A 99 -20.15 9.17 2.37
C LYS A 99 -20.30 8.49 3.72
N ILE A 100 -19.22 7.91 4.21
CA ILE A 100 -19.20 7.09 5.41
C ILE A 100 -18.13 7.63 6.38
N GLY A 101 -18.49 7.72 7.66
CA GLY A 101 -17.56 8.03 8.75
C GLY A 101 -17.41 9.52 9.06
N ARG A 102 -18.12 10.41 8.36
CA ARG A 102 -18.09 11.83 8.68
C ARG A 102 -18.96 12.14 9.90
N ILE A 103 -18.31 12.32 11.05
CA ILE A 103 -18.99 12.75 12.29
C ILE A 103 -18.80 14.26 12.42
N GLU A 104 -19.90 15.02 12.33
CA GLU A 104 -19.86 16.48 12.42
C GLU A 104 -19.72 16.99 13.87
N ASP A 105 -20.31 16.28 14.83
CA ASP A 105 -20.25 16.62 16.25
C ASP A 105 -18.85 16.37 16.84
N PRO A 106 -18.08 17.41 17.22
CA PRO A 106 -16.74 17.26 17.77
C PRO A 106 -16.70 16.44 19.06
N ASP A 107 -17.77 16.45 19.84
CA ASP A 107 -17.84 15.68 21.09
C ASP A 107 -17.98 14.18 20.85
N LEU A 108 -18.67 13.79 19.78
CA LEU A 108 -18.76 12.39 19.37
C LEU A 108 -17.46 11.85 18.80
N ARG A 109 -16.59 12.70 18.24
CA ARG A 109 -15.28 12.28 17.70
C ARG A 109 -14.22 12.03 18.77
N ARG A 110 -14.37 12.59 19.97
CA ARG A 110 -13.39 12.45 21.03
C ARG A 110 -13.48 11.06 21.66
N ASN A 111 -12.35 10.36 21.76
CA ASN A 111 -12.21 9.03 22.36
C ASN A 111 -13.04 7.93 21.67
N ILE A 112 -13.45 8.14 20.42
CA ILE A 112 -14.13 7.13 19.60
C ILE A 112 -13.29 6.87 18.36
N SER A 113 -13.05 5.61 18.06
CA SER A 113 -12.60 5.16 16.76
C SER A 113 -13.63 4.22 16.13
N ILE A 114 -13.70 4.20 14.83
CA ILE A 114 -14.62 3.32 14.10
C ILE A 114 -13.84 2.61 13.01
N ASP A 115 -13.79 1.29 13.07
CA ASP A 115 -13.32 0.46 11.97
C ASP A 115 -14.48 0.23 11.01
N PHE A 116 -14.22 0.40 9.72
CA PHE A 116 -15.22 0.21 8.69
C PHE A 116 -14.90 -0.98 7.81
N GLU A 117 -15.89 -1.86 7.65
CA GLU A 117 -15.91 -2.87 6.61
C GLU A 117 -17.01 -2.53 5.61
N VAL A 118 -16.63 -2.37 4.34
CA VAL A 118 -17.56 -1.89 3.31
C VAL A 118 -17.52 -2.82 2.11
N TRP A 119 -18.66 -3.37 1.72
CA TRP A 119 -18.84 -4.13 0.49
C TRP A 119 -19.50 -3.27 -0.57
N VAL A 120 -18.85 -3.20 -1.72
CA VAL A 120 -19.29 -2.33 -2.84
C VAL A 120 -19.38 -3.10 -4.14
N PRO A 121 -20.15 -2.63 -5.13
CA PRO A 121 -20.07 -3.14 -6.51
C PRO A 121 -18.64 -3.03 -7.06
N GLU A 122 -18.23 -3.97 -7.90
CA GLU A 122 -16.86 -4.00 -8.46
C GLU A 122 -16.45 -2.73 -9.24
N GLN A 123 -17.43 -2.02 -9.82
CA GLN A 123 -17.22 -0.78 -10.58
C GLN A 123 -17.39 0.49 -9.75
N THR A 124 -17.14 0.41 -8.45
CA THR A 124 -17.25 1.55 -7.53
C THR A 124 -16.00 2.41 -7.53
N THR A 125 -16.13 3.70 -7.83
CA THR A 125 -15.08 4.66 -7.52
C THR A 125 -14.94 4.78 -6.01
N THR A 126 -13.78 4.39 -5.48
CA THR A 126 -13.56 4.26 -4.04
C THR A 126 -12.54 5.27 -3.54
N ARG A 127 -12.89 5.98 -2.46
CA ARG A 127 -11.95 6.79 -1.69
C ARG A 127 -12.00 6.35 -0.24
N ALA A 128 -10.86 5.90 0.30
CA ALA A 128 -10.71 5.45 1.68
C ALA A 128 -9.61 6.23 2.39
N ASN A 129 -9.95 6.94 3.47
CA ASN A 129 -9.03 7.80 4.20
C ASN A 129 -9.06 7.49 5.70
N SER A 130 -7.94 7.10 6.28
CA SER A 130 -7.77 6.96 7.72
C SER A 130 -6.74 7.97 8.25
N GLY A 131 -6.91 8.44 9.49
CA GLY A 131 -5.87 9.23 10.14
C GLY A 131 -4.71 8.36 10.63
N SER A 132 -5.00 7.20 11.22
CA SER A 132 -3.98 6.36 11.86
C SER A 132 -4.15 4.85 11.66
N GLY A 133 -5.26 4.39 11.13
CA GLY A 133 -5.51 2.98 10.88
C GLY A 133 -5.05 2.53 9.49
N ASP A 134 -5.05 1.24 9.29
CA ASP A 134 -4.74 0.63 8.00
C ASP A 134 -5.90 0.78 7.02
N VAL A 135 -5.56 0.86 5.73
CA VAL A 135 -6.54 0.92 4.64
C VAL A 135 -6.31 -0.24 3.70
N SER A 136 -7.31 -1.09 3.53
CA SER A 136 -7.29 -2.18 2.56
C SER A 136 -8.42 -2.07 1.54
N VAL A 137 -8.11 -2.32 0.26
CA VAL A 137 -9.09 -2.29 -0.85
C VAL A 137 -8.85 -3.48 -1.77
N GLU A 138 -9.90 -4.24 -2.05
CA GLU A 138 -9.78 -5.47 -2.83
C GLU A 138 -10.83 -5.60 -3.93
N ASN A 139 -10.40 -6.13 -5.08
CA ASN A 139 -11.27 -6.55 -6.21
C ASN A 139 -12.10 -5.41 -6.83
N ILE A 140 -11.53 -4.22 -7.01
CA ILE A 140 -12.19 -3.06 -7.60
C ILE A 140 -11.79 -2.86 -9.08
N LYS A 141 -12.78 -2.66 -9.95
CA LYS A 141 -12.60 -2.38 -11.38
C LYS A 141 -12.92 -0.91 -11.72
N ALA A 142 -12.43 0.00 -10.91
CA ALA A 142 -12.59 1.44 -11.09
C ALA A 142 -11.45 2.19 -10.38
N MET A 143 -11.52 3.52 -10.35
CA MET A 143 -10.53 4.34 -9.64
C MET A 143 -10.57 4.08 -8.13
N VAL A 144 -9.39 3.87 -7.54
CA VAL A 144 -9.20 3.74 -6.10
C VAL A 144 -8.23 4.82 -5.61
N ASN A 145 -8.62 5.48 -4.52
CA ASN A 145 -7.75 6.39 -3.77
C ASN A 145 -7.75 5.97 -2.31
N ALA A 146 -6.63 5.43 -1.83
CA ALA A 146 -6.44 4.93 -0.47
C ALA A 146 -5.37 5.75 0.23
N SER A 147 -5.68 6.32 1.39
CA SER A 147 -4.75 7.18 2.12
C SER A 147 -4.83 6.95 3.62
N THR A 148 -3.69 6.99 4.28
CA THR A 148 -3.62 7.00 5.75
C THR A 148 -2.50 7.91 6.24
N GLY A 149 -2.60 8.41 7.47
CA GLY A 149 -1.52 9.20 8.07
C GLY A 149 -0.38 8.34 8.58
N SER A 150 -0.67 7.24 9.25
CA SER A 150 0.36 6.41 9.91
C SER A 150 0.19 4.90 9.73
N GLY A 151 -0.91 4.44 9.18
CA GLY A 151 -1.15 3.03 8.89
C GLY A 151 -0.55 2.58 7.56
N ASN A 152 -0.77 1.33 7.25
CA ASN A 152 -0.39 0.73 5.97
C ASN A 152 -1.51 0.87 4.94
N VAL A 153 -1.14 0.93 3.67
CA VAL A 153 -2.08 0.87 2.56
C VAL A 153 -1.87 -0.44 1.80
N GLN A 154 -2.93 -1.22 1.68
CA GLN A 154 -2.94 -2.46 0.90
C GLN A 154 -4.01 -2.39 -0.18
N ALA A 155 -3.66 -2.73 -1.41
CA ALA A 155 -4.64 -2.88 -2.48
C ALA A 155 -4.33 -4.14 -3.30
N ARG A 156 -5.37 -4.93 -3.61
CA ARG A 156 -5.24 -6.18 -4.36
C ARG A 156 -6.28 -6.29 -5.45
N HIS A 157 -5.88 -6.86 -6.61
CA HIS A 157 -6.77 -7.10 -7.75
C HIS A 157 -7.50 -5.82 -8.19
N ILE A 158 -6.76 -4.74 -8.42
CA ILE A 158 -7.32 -3.48 -8.88
C ILE A 158 -7.18 -3.37 -10.39
N ASN A 159 -8.28 -3.06 -11.07
CA ASN A 159 -8.28 -2.77 -12.50
C ASN A 159 -8.81 -1.34 -12.72
N GLY A 160 -7.89 -0.38 -12.73
CA GLY A 160 -8.19 1.06 -12.82
C GLY A 160 -7.02 1.92 -12.35
N GLU A 161 -7.24 3.23 -12.29
CA GLU A 161 -6.26 4.14 -11.69
C GLU A 161 -6.21 3.94 -10.17
N LEU A 162 -5.00 3.74 -9.64
CA LEU A 162 -4.78 3.53 -8.21
C LEU A 162 -3.85 4.60 -7.63
N ARG A 163 -4.33 5.27 -6.58
CA ARG A 163 -3.52 6.19 -5.77
C ARG A 163 -3.45 5.67 -4.34
N ALA A 164 -2.24 5.50 -3.82
CA ALA A 164 -1.98 4.96 -2.49
C ALA A 164 -0.99 5.84 -1.74
N ASN A 165 -1.40 6.43 -0.62
CA ASN A 165 -0.55 7.36 0.11
C ASN A 165 -0.54 7.05 1.60
N THR A 166 0.63 7.09 2.22
CA THR A 166 0.75 7.04 3.68
C THR A 166 1.86 7.97 4.17
N GLY A 167 1.75 8.45 5.39
CA GLY A 167 2.81 9.25 6.00
C GLY A 167 3.98 8.41 6.49
N SER A 168 3.72 7.27 7.11
CA SER A 168 4.76 6.46 7.78
C SER A 168 4.63 4.96 7.62
N GLY A 169 3.57 4.46 7.02
CA GLY A 169 3.35 3.03 6.81
C GLY A 169 3.90 2.53 5.48
N ASP A 170 3.78 1.25 5.27
CA ASP A 170 4.11 0.59 4.03
C ASP A 170 2.95 0.65 3.03
N VAL A 171 3.29 0.65 1.74
CA VAL A 171 2.32 0.54 0.65
C VAL A 171 2.56 -0.78 -0.08
N THR A 172 1.55 -1.65 -0.07
CA THR A 172 1.60 -2.95 -0.76
C THR A 172 0.45 -3.06 -1.76
N LEU A 173 0.81 -3.12 -3.04
CA LEU A 173 -0.13 -3.17 -4.16
C LEU A 173 0.13 -4.44 -4.96
N GLU A 174 -0.87 -5.33 -5.06
CA GLU A 174 -0.72 -6.63 -5.72
C GLU A 174 -1.77 -6.81 -6.82
N ASP A 175 -1.36 -7.38 -7.95
CA ASP A 175 -2.21 -7.68 -9.10
C ASP A 175 -2.96 -6.45 -9.64
N VAL A 176 -2.21 -5.39 -9.94
CA VAL A 176 -2.77 -4.14 -10.44
C VAL A 176 -2.70 -4.07 -11.97
N ILE A 177 -3.78 -3.61 -12.58
CA ILE A 177 -3.89 -3.25 -14.00
C ILE A 177 -4.27 -1.77 -14.07
N GLY A 178 -3.46 -0.95 -14.75
CA GLY A 178 -3.68 0.49 -14.87
C GLY A 178 -2.58 1.32 -14.22
N ASN A 179 -2.77 2.63 -14.20
CA ASN A 179 -1.75 3.55 -13.67
C ASN A 179 -1.75 3.57 -12.15
N VAL A 180 -0.55 3.57 -11.56
CA VAL A 180 -0.33 3.62 -10.12
C VAL A 180 0.45 4.88 -9.74
N ASN A 181 -0.04 5.58 -8.72
CA ASN A 181 0.73 6.57 -7.99
C ASN A 181 0.78 6.19 -6.52
N ALA A 182 1.97 5.87 -6.00
CA ALA A 182 2.14 5.45 -4.61
C ALA A 182 3.26 6.24 -3.93
N ASP A 183 2.92 6.85 -2.80
CA ASP A 183 3.86 7.68 -2.04
C ASP A 183 3.81 7.33 -0.53
N THR A 184 4.97 7.27 0.10
CA THR A 184 5.10 7.18 1.56
C THR A 184 6.23 8.08 2.06
N GLY A 185 6.10 8.59 3.29
CA GLY A 185 7.18 9.36 3.89
C GLY A 185 8.35 8.50 4.34
N SER A 186 8.09 7.36 4.99
CA SER A 186 9.14 6.55 5.63
C SER A 186 8.98 5.04 5.47
N GLY A 187 7.97 4.57 4.80
CA GLY A 187 7.71 3.14 4.60
C GLY A 187 8.28 2.60 3.29
N ASN A 188 8.12 1.32 3.10
CA ASN A 188 8.47 0.63 1.86
C ASN A 188 7.30 0.65 0.89
N ILE A 189 7.61 0.60 -0.39
CA ILE A 189 6.61 0.48 -1.45
C ILE A 189 6.84 -0.82 -2.22
N LYS A 190 5.84 -1.67 -2.27
CA LYS A 190 5.84 -2.90 -3.06
C LYS A 190 4.68 -2.89 -4.05
N VAL A 191 4.99 -2.97 -5.35
CA VAL A 191 3.99 -3.01 -6.41
C VAL A 191 4.21 -4.22 -7.30
N GLY A 192 3.17 -5.02 -7.49
CA GLY A 192 3.10 -6.12 -8.47
C GLY A 192 2.05 -5.83 -9.52
N MET A 193 2.48 -5.69 -10.79
CA MET A 193 1.56 -5.49 -11.91
C MET A 193 1.08 -6.83 -12.45
N SER A 194 -0.16 -6.87 -12.92
CA SER A 194 -0.71 -8.00 -13.67
C SER A 194 -1.17 -7.62 -15.10
N GLY A 195 -1.01 -6.36 -15.47
CA GLY A 195 -1.29 -5.83 -16.80
C GLY A 195 -0.53 -4.55 -17.09
N ASP A 196 -0.92 -3.84 -18.14
CA ASP A 196 -0.27 -2.62 -18.57
C ASP A 196 -0.64 -1.44 -17.65
N GLY A 197 0.32 -0.54 -17.45
CA GLY A 197 0.15 0.68 -16.66
C GLY A 197 1.48 1.36 -16.34
N SER A 198 1.43 2.66 -16.10
CA SER A 198 2.60 3.44 -15.69
C SER A 198 2.64 3.59 -14.17
N LEU A 199 3.84 3.47 -13.60
CA LEU A 199 4.07 3.58 -12.17
C LEU A 199 4.83 4.86 -11.83
N ARG A 200 4.33 5.58 -10.83
CA ARG A 200 5.06 6.65 -10.13
C ARG A 200 5.12 6.32 -8.65
N LEU A 201 6.33 6.06 -8.16
CA LEU A 201 6.56 5.57 -6.81
C LEU A 201 7.55 6.48 -6.07
N GLY A 202 7.19 6.93 -4.87
CA GLY A 202 8.01 7.84 -4.08
C GLY A 202 8.08 7.45 -2.60
N THR A 203 9.29 7.38 -2.04
CA THR A 203 9.47 7.26 -0.59
C THR A 203 10.61 8.14 -0.10
N GLY A 204 10.52 8.63 1.13
CA GLY A 204 11.62 9.37 1.74
C GLY A 204 12.75 8.45 2.21
N SER A 205 12.42 7.33 2.84
CA SER A 205 13.42 6.48 3.52
C SER A 205 13.12 4.98 3.47
N GLY A 206 12.45 4.50 2.47
CA GLY A 206 12.14 3.09 2.33
C GLY A 206 12.65 2.47 1.05
N ASP A 207 12.60 1.17 0.97
CA ASP A 207 12.88 0.42 -0.23
C ASP A 207 11.68 0.43 -1.17
N VAL A 208 11.95 0.41 -2.47
CA VAL A 208 10.91 0.33 -3.51
C VAL A 208 11.12 -0.92 -4.34
N GLN A 209 10.09 -1.73 -4.42
CA GLN A 209 10.05 -2.91 -5.27
C GLN A 209 8.90 -2.81 -6.28
N ALA A 210 9.22 -2.84 -7.57
CA ALA A 210 8.26 -2.86 -8.67
C ALA A 210 8.46 -4.10 -9.54
N THR A 211 7.45 -4.95 -9.63
CA THR A 211 7.57 -6.23 -10.34
C THR A 211 6.59 -6.34 -11.49
N LYS A 212 7.01 -7.04 -12.57
CA LYS A 212 6.22 -7.28 -13.79
C LYS A 212 5.73 -5.98 -14.44
N VAL A 213 6.54 -4.92 -14.40
CA VAL A 213 6.16 -3.61 -14.95
C VAL A 213 6.05 -3.67 -16.47
N ARG A 214 4.92 -3.18 -17.01
CA ARG A 214 4.66 -3.00 -18.43
C ARG A 214 4.13 -1.60 -18.67
N GLY A 215 5.01 -0.67 -18.97
CA GLY A 215 4.70 0.74 -19.13
C GLY A 215 5.83 1.62 -18.63
N GLY A 216 5.52 2.90 -18.38
CA GLY A 216 6.47 3.84 -17.81
C GLY A 216 6.73 3.55 -16.32
N LEU A 217 7.97 3.74 -15.86
CA LEU A 217 8.34 3.58 -14.48
C LEU A 217 9.12 4.80 -13.99
N HIS A 218 8.60 5.46 -12.97
CA HIS A 218 9.30 6.56 -12.31
C HIS A 218 9.37 6.29 -10.81
N VAL A 219 10.59 6.08 -10.30
CA VAL A 219 10.83 5.76 -8.89
C VAL A 219 11.80 6.75 -8.28
N ARG A 220 11.48 7.25 -7.09
CA ARG A 220 12.39 8.07 -6.27
C ARG A 220 12.40 7.60 -4.82
N THR A 221 13.60 7.47 -4.27
CA THR A 221 13.80 7.28 -2.83
C THR A 221 14.95 8.15 -2.33
N GLY A 222 14.80 8.67 -1.12
CA GLY A 222 15.89 9.42 -0.49
C GLY A 222 16.98 8.50 0.05
N SER A 223 16.61 7.41 0.72
CA SER A 223 17.55 6.49 1.38
C SER A 223 17.02 5.06 1.37
N GLY A 224 16.96 4.45 0.25
CA GLY A 224 16.52 3.06 0.12
C GLY A 224 16.97 2.46 -1.19
N ASN A 225 16.82 1.15 -1.28
CA ASN A 225 17.13 0.42 -2.48
C ASN A 225 15.93 0.43 -3.44
N ILE A 226 16.22 0.42 -4.72
CA ILE A 226 15.21 0.28 -5.76
C ILE A 226 15.43 -1.06 -6.45
N THR A 227 14.40 -1.87 -6.52
CA THR A 227 14.41 -3.12 -7.29
C THR A 227 13.25 -3.12 -8.27
N ALA A 228 13.54 -3.34 -9.55
CA ALA A 228 12.51 -3.39 -10.58
C ALA A 228 12.72 -4.53 -11.58
N ASP A 229 11.64 -5.13 -12.04
CA ASP A 229 11.62 -6.07 -13.14
C ASP A 229 10.42 -5.83 -14.08
N GLY A 230 10.54 -6.23 -15.33
CA GLY A 230 9.45 -6.12 -16.31
C GLY A 230 9.93 -5.90 -17.74
N ASP A 231 9.02 -5.40 -18.57
CA ASP A 231 9.25 -5.12 -19.99
C ASP A 231 9.33 -3.60 -20.20
N VAL A 232 10.45 -3.10 -20.73
CA VAL A 232 10.66 -1.68 -21.01
C VAL A 232 9.89 -1.29 -22.27
N THR A 233 8.61 -0.96 -22.13
CA THR A 233 7.76 -0.51 -23.23
C THR A 233 7.65 1.01 -23.34
N ALA A 234 8.06 1.74 -22.27
CA ALA A 234 8.14 3.19 -22.19
C ALA A 234 9.33 3.60 -21.32
N GLU A 235 9.52 4.88 -21.06
CA GLU A 235 10.63 5.40 -20.27
C GLU A 235 10.60 4.89 -18.81
N TRP A 236 11.78 4.47 -18.32
CA TRP A 236 12.03 4.13 -16.92
C TRP A 236 13.05 5.10 -16.32
N SER A 237 12.71 5.72 -15.20
CA SER A 237 13.58 6.63 -14.45
C SER A 237 13.59 6.22 -12.99
N MET A 238 14.78 5.87 -12.47
CA MET A 238 14.95 5.45 -11.08
C MET A 238 16.07 6.25 -10.44
N GLU A 239 15.77 6.87 -9.31
CA GLU A 239 16.67 7.76 -8.58
C GLU A 239 16.68 7.40 -7.09
N SER A 240 17.87 7.07 -6.56
CA SER A 240 18.11 6.91 -5.12
C SER A 240 19.15 7.92 -4.64
N GLY A 241 18.93 8.50 -3.46
CA GLY A 241 19.97 9.30 -2.81
C GLY A 241 21.07 8.43 -2.22
N SER A 242 20.71 7.38 -1.49
CA SER A 242 21.66 6.50 -0.80
C SER A 242 21.14 5.06 -0.79
N GLY A 243 21.31 4.36 -1.83
CA GLY A 243 20.90 2.96 -1.95
C GLY A 243 21.21 2.41 -3.33
N ASP A 244 21.16 1.11 -3.44
CA ASP A 244 21.43 0.40 -4.68
C ASP A 244 20.21 0.41 -5.61
N VAL A 245 20.47 0.45 -6.91
CA VAL A 245 19.45 0.32 -7.95
C VAL A 245 19.65 -1.00 -8.70
N ASN A 246 18.72 -1.92 -8.52
CA ASN A 246 18.76 -3.27 -9.09
C ASN A 246 17.66 -3.45 -10.12
N ILE A 247 18.02 -3.77 -11.35
CA ILE A 247 17.07 -4.00 -12.42
C ILE A 247 17.30 -5.35 -13.06
N GLN A 248 16.20 -6.05 -13.29
CA GLN A 248 16.18 -7.29 -14.04
C GLN A 248 15.26 -7.17 -15.27
N LEU A 249 15.83 -7.26 -16.46
CA LEU A 249 15.10 -7.14 -17.71
C LEU A 249 15.25 -8.42 -18.55
N PRO A 250 14.32 -8.72 -19.49
CA PRO A 250 14.47 -9.79 -20.45
C PRO A 250 15.75 -9.64 -21.29
N GLN A 251 16.37 -10.74 -21.68
CA GLN A 251 17.64 -10.72 -22.45
C GLN A 251 17.52 -10.01 -23.80
N ASN A 252 16.33 -10.04 -24.39
CA ASN A 252 16.01 -9.41 -25.66
C ASN A 252 15.48 -7.97 -25.53
N ALA A 253 15.46 -7.41 -24.31
CA ALA A 253 14.98 -6.04 -24.07
C ALA A 253 15.83 -5.03 -24.88
N ARG A 254 15.17 -4.05 -25.50
CA ARG A 254 15.76 -3.02 -26.33
C ARG A 254 15.54 -1.66 -25.68
N PHE A 255 16.61 -0.95 -25.33
CA PHE A 255 16.51 0.34 -24.66
C PHE A 255 17.78 1.18 -24.83
N GLU A 256 17.66 2.48 -24.56
CA GLU A 256 18.81 3.36 -24.34
C GLU A 256 19.09 3.42 -22.85
N LEU A 257 20.32 3.10 -22.44
CA LEU A 257 20.76 3.16 -21.06
C LEU A 257 21.46 4.47 -20.74
N ALA A 258 21.07 5.11 -19.65
CA ALA A 258 21.79 6.20 -19.01
C ALA A 258 21.93 5.87 -17.51
N ALA A 259 23.09 5.38 -17.08
CA ALA A 259 23.33 5.03 -15.68
C ALA A 259 24.45 5.89 -15.11
N SER A 260 24.25 6.43 -13.89
CA SER A 260 25.27 7.20 -13.18
C SER A 260 25.21 6.97 -11.67
N THR A 261 26.39 6.85 -11.06
CA THR A 261 26.56 6.84 -9.60
C THR A 261 27.57 7.90 -9.20
N GLY A 262 27.37 8.53 -8.04
CA GLY A 262 28.36 9.45 -7.47
C GLY A 262 29.50 8.71 -6.78
N SER A 263 29.17 7.67 -6.01
CA SER A 263 30.12 6.82 -5.28
C SER A 263 29.60 5.40 -5.26
N GLY A 264 30.13 4.54 -6.09
CA GLY A 264 29.72 3.13 -6.20
C GLY A 264 30.08 2.56 -7.56
N ASP A 265 29.70 1.33 -7.77
CA ASP A 265 30.03 0.56 -8.97
C ASP A 265 28.83 0.43 -9.92
N LEU A 266 29.13 0.45 -11.22
CA LEU A 266 28.17 0.14 -12.27
C LEU A 266 28.43 -1.30 -12.77
N SER A 267 27.53 -2.21 -12.44
CA SER A 267 27.59 -3.61 -12.89
C SER A 267 26.49 -3.87 -13.92
N ILE A 268 26.86 -3.87 -15.17
CA ILE A 268 25.93 -4.02 -16.27
C ILE A 268 26.25 -5.30 -17.04
N ASN A 269 25.39 -6.28 -16.88
CA ASN A 269 25.55 -7.60 -17.49
C ASN A 269 24.87 -7.66 -18.87
N ARG A 270 25.22 -6.69 -19.75
CA ARG A 270 24.65 -6.55 -21.10
C ARG A 270 25.71 -6.01 -22.06
N GLU A 271 25.61 -6.41 -23.32
CA GLU A 271 26.37 -5.76 -24.39
C GLU A 271 25.78 -4.37 -24.67
N ILE A 272 26.63 -3.34 -24.58
CA ILE A 272 26.24 -1.96 -24.79
C ILE A 272 27.04 -1.38 -25.96
N THR A 273 26.36 -0.85 -26.95
CA THR A 273 26.98 -0.01 -27.97
C THR A 273 27.13 1.40 -27.45
N MET A 274 28.34 1.80 -27.07
CA MET A 274 28.66 3.11 -26.53
C MET A 274 29.28 4.03 -27.59
N SER A 275 29.00 5.34 -27.44
CA SER A 275 29.69 6.40 -28.22
C SER A 275 30.34 7.36 -27.21
N GLY A 276 31.66 7.48 -27.24
CA GLY A 276 32.41 8.43 -26.38
C GLY A 276 33.40 7.78 -25.42
N ALA A 277 34.00 8.59 -24.54
CA ALA A 277 34.95 8.14 -23.55
C ALA A 277 34.29 7.32 -22.41
N MET A 278 34.94 6.26 -21.97
CA MET A 278 34.48 5.47 -20.82
C MET A 278 34.68 6.24 -19.52
N ASN A 279 33.64 6.32 -18.71
CA ASN A 279 33.69 6.84 -17.36
C ASN A 279 33.23 5.73 -16.39
N PRO A 280 33.99 5.36 -15.36
CA PRO A 280 33.66 4.27 -14.47
C PRO A 280 32.35 4.50 -13.68
N HIS A 281 31.95 5.77 -13.48
CA HIS A 281 30.76 6.14 -12.74
C HIS A 281 29.60 6.62 -13.65
N LYS A 282 29.77 6.56 -14.97
CA LYS A 282 28.73 7.01 -15.90
C LYS A 282 28.77 6.24 -17.21
N ILE A 283 27.68 5.57 -17.53
CA ILE A 283 27.52 4.79 -18.73
C ILE A 283 26.33 5.34 -19.53
N ARG A 284 26.54 5.53 -20.83
CA ARG A 284 25.45 5.85 -21.78
C ARG A 284 25.64 5.05 -23.05
N GLY A 285 24.59 4.38 -23.50
CA GLY A 285 24.66 3.58 -24.73
C GLY A 285 23.36 2.89 -25.07
N LYS A 286 23.42 2.10 -26.14
CA LYS A 286 22.26 1.36 -26.65
C LYS A 286 22.42 -0.12 -26.36
N VAL A 287 21.36 -0.72 -25.85
CA VAL A 287 21.24 -2.18 -25.65
C VAL A 287 20.33 -2.73 -26.74
N ASN A 288 20.79 -3.80 -27.43
CA ASN A 288 20.05 -4.46 -28.53
C ASN A 288 19.50 -3.49 -29.61
N GLY A 289 20.28 -2.46 -29.98
CA GLY A 289 19.90 -1.48 -31.00
C GLY A 289 19.13 -0.26 -30.50
N GLY A 290 18.85 -0.17 -29.19
CA GLY A 290 18.16 0.97 -28.59
C GLY A 290 16.64 0.85 -28.59
N GLY A 291 15.99 1.75 -27.86
CA GLY A 291 14.55 1.80 -27.61
C GLY A 291 14.21 2.91 -26.60
N PRO A 292 13.21 2.72 -25.72
CA PRO A 292 12.88 3.68 -24.67
C PRO A 292 14.07 3.94 -23.75
N LEU A 293 14.10 5.12 -23.12
CA LEU A 293 15.17 5.48 -22.17
C LEU A 293 15.01 4.74 -20.83
N VAL A 294 16.10 4.17 -20.34
CA VAL A 294 16.25 3.65 -18.98
C VAL A 294 17.30 4.50 -18.28
N GLN A 295 16.87 5.38 -17.39
CA GLN A 295 17.71 6.28 -16.63
C GLN A 295 17.83 5.79 -15.20
N LEU A 296 19.06 5.57 -14.72
CA LEU A 296 19.38 5.04 -13.41
C LEU A 296 20.37 5.97 -12.71
N GLU A 297 20.00 6.47 -11.55
CA GLU A 297 20.86 7.40 -10.80
C GLU A 297 20.89 7.03 -9.33
N THR A 298 22.09 7.03 -8.75
CA THR A 298 22.26 7.01 -7.30
C THR A 298 23.41 7.92 -6.91
N SER A 299 23.29 8.61 -5.77
CA SER A 299 24.41 9.40 -5.28
C SER A 299 25.44 8.56 -4.54
N SER A 300 25.00 7.58 -3.74
CA SER A 300 25.88 6.70 -2.95
C SER A 300 25.32 5.28 -2.96
N GLY A 301 25.63 4.52 -3.94
CA GLY A 301 25.18 3.14 -4.09
C GLY A 301 25.61 2.55 -5.42
N ASN A 302 25.34 1.28 -5.60
CA ASN A 302 25.68 0.54 -6.80
C ASN A 302 24.48 0.43 -7.74
N ILE A 303 24.74 0.33 -9.02
CA ILE A 303 23.72 0.08 -10.04
C ILE A 303 24.00 -1.28 -10.67
N HIS A 304 23.02 -2.17 -10.58
CA HIS A 304 23.08 -3.51 -11.13
C HIS A 304 22.00 -3.72 -12.18
N LEU A 305 22.38 -3.99 -13.43
CA LEU A 305 21.51 -4.36 -14.52
C LEU A 305 21.79 -5.78 -14.97
N LYS A 306 20.78 -6.65 -14.88
CA LYS A 306 20.84 -8.06 -15.26
C LYS A 306 19.91 -8.38 -16.42
#